data_c9917413c751d4e232c6b97284b640ae
#
_entry.id   c9917413c751d4e232c6b97284b640ae
#
_cell.length_a   1.000
_cell.length_b   1.000
_cell.length_c   1.000
_cell.angle_alpha   90.00
_cell.angle_beta   90.00
_cell.angle_gamma   90.00
#
_symmetry.space_group_name_H-M   'P 1'
#
loop_
_entity.id
_entity.type
_entity.pdbx_description
1 polymer ?
#
loop_
_entity_poly.entity_id
_entity_poly.type
_entity_poly.pdbx_seq_one_letter_code
_entity_poly.pdbx_strand_id
1 'polypeptide(L)'
;MKKLLIILLSFTAFLFSQEVFVLNGLGRTVSRINMESGEVENNIFTTGDIPNSILSNSNWVIVVNSGTHSLTLGDRSNFSKTENIILGENLNPWDGFVYNDSIVFITNWSDNSIYAVNLNKKTVAAKINTGKNPEGIIVDTDKIFVTTVNYNTSTWTYGKGYVYVYSITDYSLIDSIEVGINPQAIAKGLDGKLHILCTGDYFQTFGQVFILDPVSLKKDTTLYFGGSPGSIAVSSNGVAYIAAGGWEYAGDTYGYIYKYDTKSHEIYRNHENPIKTHRGVMDIAVDADGNFYAACFEEDYVDVGKDSVEKSFLVGDGPQSIIVINEETNSIFVSQVNNLTTLEVPGNFPNPFNCSTTIPIKIIEGSRIEINIYNLLGKQVKTLYNGYLPKGYYKFTWNGTDTRGHELPTGIYLYRVKTEAGTISKRMILLK
;
A
#
# COMPACT_ATOMS: atom_id res chain seq x y z
N MET A 1 12.33 20.61 58.18
CA MET A 1 11.57 19.58 57.40
C MET A 1 11.19 20.19 56.07
N LYS A 2 11.98 19.94 55.00
CA LYS A 2 11.68 20.35 53.60
C LYS A 2 10.80 19.28 52.98
N LYS A 3 9.56 19.65 52.64
CA LYS A 3 8.66 18.75 51.86
C LYS A 3 9.16 18.70 50.41
N LEU A 4 9.59 17.52 50.00
CA LEU A 4 9.92 17.22 48.62
C LEU A 4 8.60 17.04 47.86
N LEU A 5 8.28 17.95 46.96
CA LEU A 5 7.14 17.84 46.05
C LEU A 5 7.58 16.97 44.86
N ILE A 6 7.16 15.71 44.85
CA ILE A 6 7.33 14.83 43.70
C ILE A 6 6.23 15.18 42.71
N ILE A 7 6.58 15.91 41.65
CA ILE A 7 5.70 16.09 40.47
C ILE A 7 5.80 14.80 39.67
N LEU A 8 4.78 13.96 39.73
CA LEU A 8 4.57 12.90 38.77
C LEU A 8 4.20 13.55 37.44
N LEU A 9 5.17 13.68 36.53
CA LEU A 9 4.89 13.89 35.13
C LEU A 9 4.31 12.59 34.57
N SER A 10 2.99 12.55 34.42
CA SER A 10 2.35 11.53 33.59
C SER A 10 2.79 11.78 32.15
N PHE A 11 3.76 11.00 31.68
CA PHE A 11 4.00 10.80 30.26
C PHE A 11 2.74 10.13 29.69
N THR A 12 1.82 10.89 29.14
CA THR A 12 0.89 10.37 28.17
C THR A 12 1.73 10.05 26.93
N ALA A 13 2.19 8.82 26.82
CA ALA A 13 2.60 8.30 25.53
C ALA A 13 1.37 8.48 24.62
N PHE A 14 1.47 9.31 23.60
CA PHE A 14 0.55 9.27 22.49
C PHE A 14 0.80 7.91 21.82
N LEU A 15 0.00 6.94 22.22
CA LEU A 15 -0.10 5.65 21.52
C LEU A 15 -0.81 5.98 20.21
N PHE A 16 -0.09 5.87 19.12
CA PHE A 16 -0.65 6.00 17.80
C PHE A 16 -1.51 4.76 17.54
N SER A 17 -2.80 4.98 17.35
CA SER A 17 -3.76 3.91 17.12
C SER A 17 -3.59 3.40 15.69
N GLN A 18 -3.35 2.10 15.55
CA GLN A 18 -3.39 1.41 14.28
C GLN A 18 -4.84 1.17 13.89
N GLU A 19 -5.21 1.57 12.68
CA GLU A 19 -6.56 1.40 12.14
C GLU A 19 -6.56 0.42 10.97
N VAL A 20 -7.54 -0.45 10.95
CA VAL A 20 -7.79 -1.36 9.83
C VAL A 20 -9.12 -1.00 9.20
N PHE A 21 -9.14 -0.80 7.90
CA PHE A 21 -10.37 -0.57 7.13
C PHE A 21 -10.67 -1.78 6.28
N VAL A 22 -11.91 -2.22 6.33
CA VAL A 22 -12.39 -3.44 5.70
C VAL A 22 -13.55 -3.11 4.78
N LEU A 23 -13.41 -3.46 3.51
CA LEU A 23 -14.48 -3.36 2.53
C LEU A 23 -15.41 -4.58 2.65
N ASN A 24 -16.65 -4.34 3.01
CA ASN A 24 -17.70 -5.35 3.11
C ASN A 24 -18.46 -5.42 1.77
N GLY A 25 -18.07 -6.36 0.90
CA GLY A 25 -18.54 -6.41 -0.49
C GLY A 25 -20.04 -6.66 -0.61
N LEU A 26 -20.59 -7.59 0.15
CA LEU A 26 -22.03 -7.89 0.16
C LEU A 26 -22.83 -6.79 0.88
N GLY A 27 -22.30 -6.29 1.99
CA GLY A 27 -22.90 -5.20 2.75
C GLY A 27 -22.82 -3.84 2.05
N ARG A 28 -21.90 -3.67 1.08
CA ARG A 28 -21.62 -2.39 0.39
C ARG A 28 -21.30 -1.28 1.37
N THR A 29 -20.47 -1.60 2.34
CA THR A 29 -20.07 -0.68 3.42
C THR A 29 -18.59 -0.85 3.72
N VAL A 30 -18.07 0.04 4.54
CA VAL A 30 -16.73 -0.08 5.11
C VAL A 30 -16.84 -0.22 6.62
N SER A 31 -16.09 -1.16 7.20
CA SER A 31 -15.85 -1.29 8.64
C SER A 31 -14.49 -0.73 9.01
N ARG A 32 -14.36 -0.28 10.26
CA ARG A 32 -13.12 0.18 10.88
C ARG A 32 -12.86 -0.63 12.14
N ILE A 33 -11.64 -1.10 12.30
CA ILE A 33 -11.16 -1.77 13.51
C ILE A 33 -10.06 -0.90 14.12
N ASN A 34 -10.24 -0.50 15.37
CA ASN A 34 -9.20 0.12 16.18
C ASN A 34 -8.39 -0.99 16.88
N MET A 35 -7.14 -1.18 16.51
CA MET A 35 -6.33 -2.29 17.01
C MET A 35 -5.88 -2.14 18.47
N GLU A 36 -5.86 -0.92 19.00
CA GLU A 36 -5.53 -0.65 20.40
C GLU A 36 -6.68 -1.04 21.34
N SER A 37 -7.90 -0.56 21.04
CA SER A 37 -9.08 -0.84 21.85
C SER A 37 -9.74 -2.18 21.52
N GLY A 38 -9.52 -2.71 20.31
CA GLY A 38 -10.24 -3.85 19.76
C GLY A 38 -11.68 -3.52 19.34
N GLU A 39 -12.04 -2.25 19.29
CA GLU A 39 -13.38 -1.80 18.88
C GLU A 39 -13.57 -1.93 17.37
N VAL A 40 -14.74 -2.43 16.97
CA VAL A 40 -15.15 -2.54 15.56
C VAL A 40 -16.33 -1.61 15.32
N GLU A 41 -16.15 -0.65 14.41
CA GLU A 41 -17.21 0.21 13.91
C GLU A 41 -17.65 -0.30 12.54
N ASN A 42 -18.82 -0.92 12.46
CA ASN A 42 -19.37 -1.37 11.19
C ASN A 42 -20.14 -0.24 10.49
N ASN A 43 -20.13 -0.27 9.14
CA ASN A 43 -20.91 0.64 8.30
C ASN A 43 -20.55 2.12 8.50
N ILE A 44 -19.26 2.44 8.63
CA ILE A 44 -18.80 3.83 8.81
C ILE A 44 -19.17 4.72 7.61
N PHE A 45 -19.26 4.13 6.39
CA PHE A 45 -19.91 4.73 5.22
C PHE A 45 -20.33 3.65 4.22
N THR A 46 -21.22 4.03 3.28
CA THR A 46 -21.71 3.17 2.20
C THR A 46 -20.89 3.38 0.92
N THR A 47 -20.79 2.33 0.11
CA THR A 47 -20.07 2.32 -1.16
C THR A 47 -21.02 2.32 -2.36
N GLY A 48 -20.46 2.27 -3.58
CA GLY A 48 -21.22 1.93 -4.79
C GLY A 48 -21.52 0.43 -4.88
N ASP A 49 -22.15 0.02 -5.99
CA ASP A 49 -22.48 -1.38 -6.26
C ASP A 49 -21.22 -2.18 -6.66
N ILE A 50 -21.18 -3.43 -6.21
CA ILE A 50 -20.10 -4.39 -6.46
C ILE A 50 -18.73 -3.73 -6.19
N PRO A 51 -18.47 -3.34 -4.94
CA PRO A 51 -17.17 -2.77 -4.59
C PRO A 51 -16.11 -3.87 -4.61
N ASN A 52 -14.92 -3.60 -5.17
CA ASN A 52 -13.87 -4.60 -5.33
C ASN A 52 -12.63 -4.38 -4.47
N SER A 53 -12.16 -3.16 -4.38
CA SER A 53 -10.89 -2.85 -3.73
C SER A 53 -11.00 -1.62 -2.85
N ILE A 54 -10.23 -1.61 -1.75
CA ILE A 54 -10.12 -0.48 -0.82
C ILE A 54 -8.69 0.03 -0.79
N LEU A 55 -8.53 1.34 -0.88
CA LEU A 55 -7.25 2.04 -0.89
C LEU A 55 -7.31 3.21 0.09
N SER A 56 -6.18 3.83 0.38
CA SER A 56 -6.17 5.07 1.17
C SER A 56 -5.05 6.01 0.77
N ASN A 57 -5.29 7.30 1.01
CA ASN A 57 -4.27 8.33 1.04
C ASN A 57 -4.38 9.15 2.34
N SER A 58 -3.70 10.31 2.42
CA SER A 58 -3.73 11.14 3.62
C SER A 58 -5.12 11.64 3.99
N ASN A 59 -6.05 11.79 3.03
CA ASN A 59 -7.35 12.43 3.21
C ASN A 59 -8.52 11.45 3.13
N TRP A 60 -8.38 10.37 2.34
CA TRP A 60 -9.48 9.53 1.91
C TRP A 60 -9.23 8.05 2.17
N VAL A 61 -10.28 7.35 2.58
CA VAL A 61 -10.46 5.93 2.31
C VAL A 61 -11.20 5.83 0.99
N ILE A 62 -10.63 5.14 0.00
CA ILE A 62 -11.07 5.11 -1.39
C ILE A 62 -11.58 3.72 -1.71
N VAL A 63 -12.81 3.59 -2.18
CA VAL A 63 -13.37 2.31 -2.61
C VAL A 63 -13.58 2.31 -4.12
N VAL A 64 -13.09 1.26 -4.78
CA VAL A 64 -13.25 1.02 -6.21
C VAL A 64 -14.52 0.20 -6.43
N ASN A 65 -15.50 0.74 -7.15
CA ASN A 65 -16.82 0.12 -7.35
C ASN A 65 -17.01 -0.33 -8.80
N SER A 66 -17.03 -1.63 -9.03
CA SER A 66 -17.22 -2.23 -10.37
C SER A 66 -18.62 -1.98 -10.92
N GLY A 67 -19.65 -2.16 -10.10
CA GLY A 67 -21.04 -2.10 -10.56
C GLY A 67 -21.51 -0.70 -10.92
N THR A 68 -21.08 0.30 -10.16
CA THR A 68 -21.39 1.72 -10.41
C THR A 68 -20.32 2.45 -11.23
N HIS A 69 -19.26 1.75 -11.63
CA HIS A 69 -18.13 2.33 -12.40
C HIS A 69 -17.60 3.63 -11.79
N SER A 70 -17.33 3.60 -10.48
CA SER A 70 -17.04 4.80 -9.70
C SER A 70 -16.00 4.55 -8.60
N LEU A 71 -15.49 5.64 -8.04
CA LEU A 71 -14.80 5.63 -6.75
C LEU A 71 -15.72 6.26 -5.70
N THR A 72 -15.79 5.65 -4.51
CA THR A 72 -16.37 6.28 -3.32
C THR A 72 -15.22 6.72 -2.42
N LEU A 73 -15.23 7.98 -1.98
CA LEU A 73 -14.23 8.59 -1.12
C LEU A 73 -14.85 8.86 0.26
N GLY A 74 -14.40 8.17 1.30
CA GLY A 74 -14.74 8.45 2.70
C GLY A 74 -13.71 9.41 3.31
N ASP A 75 -14.13 10.57 3.82
CA ASP A 75 -13.24 11.55 4.46
C ASP A 75 -12.68 10.99 5.78
N ARG A 76 -11.36 10.80 5.84
CA ARG A 76 -10.70 10.25 7.04
C ARG A 76 -10.85 11.10 8.30
N SER A 77 -11.11 12.38 8.15
CA SER A 77 -11.39 13.27 9.29
C SER A 77 -12.84 13.16 9.78
N ASN A 78 -13.77 12.69 8.93
CA ASN A 78 -15.17 12.55 9.24
C ASN A 78 -15.90 11.64 8.24
N PHE A 79 -16.01 10.37 8.53
CA PHE A 79 -16.63 9.37 7.65
C PHE A 79 -18.11 9.58 7.34
N SER A 80 -18.81 10.50 8.02
CA SER A 80 -20.16 10.92 7.59
C SER A 80 -20.16 11.72 6.28
N LYS A 81 -18.98 12.15 5.81
CA LYS A 81 -18.79 12.85 4.55
C LYS A 81 -18.21 11.88 3.53
N THR A 82 -18.97 11.65 2.49
CA THR A 82 -18.53 10.83 1.35
C THR A 82 -18.69 11.60 0.05
N GLU A 83 -17.87 11.26 -0.90
CA GLU A 83 -17.90 11.82 -2.25
C GLU A 83 -17.78 10.70 -3.27
N ASN A 84 -18.30 10.90 -4.48
CA ASN A 84 -18.20 9.92 -5.55
C ASN A 84 -17.56 10.53 -6.80
N ILE A 85 -16.71 9.74 -7.46
CA ILE A 85 -16.13 10.07 -8.76
C ILE A 85 -16.64 9.03 -9.76
N ILE A 86 -17.46 9.44 -10.70
CA ILE A 86 -17.91 8.58 -11.80
C ILE A 86 -16.79 8.48 -12.83
N LEU A 87 -16.36 7.26 -13.15
CA LEU A 87 -15.27 7.00 -14.08
C LEU A 87 -15.75 6.92 -15.53
N GLY A 88 -16.95 6.44 -15.77
CA GLY A 88 -17.55 6.24 -17.08
C GLY A 88 -18.56 5.11 -17.11
N GLU A 89 -18.75 4.48 -18.27
CA GLU A 89 -19.68 3.35 -18.46
C GLU A 89 -18.91 2.12 -18.97
N ASN A 90 -19.40 0.92 -18.65
CA ASN A 90 -18.87 -0.38 -19.12
C ASN A 90 -17.39 -0.63 -18.81
N LEU A 91 -16.90 -0.11 -17.68
CA LEU A 91 -15.47 -0.17 -17.32
C LEU A 91 -15.14 -1.41 -16.51
N ASN A 92 -15.98 -1.76 -15.53
CA ASN A 92 -15.69 -2.75 -14.49
C ASN A 92 -14.34 -2.42 -13.80
N PRO A 93 -14.24 -1.30 -13.05
CA PRO A 93 -13.05 -0.95 -12.28
C PRO A 93 -12.74 -2.06 -11.28
N TRP A 94 -11.49 -2.50 -11.24
CA TRP A 94 -11.12 -3.71 -10.50
C TRP A 94 -10.25 -3.42 -9.29
N ASP A 95 -9.09 -2.88 -9.51
CA ASP A 95 -8.12 -2.57 -8.48
C ASP A 95 -7.50 -1.19 -8.72
N GLY A 96 -6.65 -0.73 -7.82
CA GLY A 96 -5.99 0.54 -7.97
C GLY A 96 -4.72 0.70 -7.17
N PHE A 97 -4.01 1.77 -7.50
CA PHE A 97 -2.76 2.15 -6.85
C PHE A 97 -2.73 3.64 -6.58
N VAL A 98 -2.60 4.01 -5.31
CA VAL A 98 -2.47 5.42 -4.92
C VAL A 98 -1.05 5.89 -5.22
N TYR A 99 -0.90 6.68 -6.27
CA TYR A 99 0.41 7.22 -6.66
C TYR A 99 0.85 8.39 -5.77
N ASN A 100 -0.10 9.23 -5.37
CA ASN A 100 0.09 10.32 -4.39
C ASN A 100 -1.28 10.82 -3.91
N ASP A 101 -1.32 11.85 -3.05
CA ASP A 101 -2.57 12.40 -2.52
C ASP A 101 -3.54 12.97 -3.59
N SER A 102 -3.08 13.14 -4.81
CA SER A 102 -3.88 13.72 -5.90
C SER A 102 -4.22 12.73 -7.00
N ILE A 103 -3.43 11.67 -7.20
CA ILE A 103 -3.56 10.74 -8.34
C ILE A 103 -3.66 9.32 -7.82
N VAL A 104 -4.67 8.61 -8.28
CA VAL A 104 -4.82 7.17 -8.15
C VAL A 104 -4.93 6.55 -9.55
N PHE A 105 -4.24 5.44 -9.79
CA PHE A 105 -4.40 4.62 -10.98
C PHE A 105 -5.43 3.54 -10.72
N ILE A 106 -6.36 3.34 -11.63
CA ILE A 106 -7.45 2.36 -11.53
C ILE A 106 -7.42 1.46 -12.76
N THR A 107 -7.38 0.14 -12.55
CA THR A 107 -7.52 -0.84 -13.61
C THR A 107 -8.99 -1.04 -13.97
N ASN A 108 -9.31 -1.07 -15.28
CA ASN A 108 -10.67 -1.25 -15.78
C ASN A 108 -10.73 -2.56 -16.58
N TRP A 109 -11.28 -3.59 -15.97
CA TRP A 109 -11.24 -4.97 -16.45
C TRP A 109 -11.93 -5.16 -17.82
N SER A 110 -13.11 -4.56 -18.00
CA SER A 110 -13.88 -4.70 -19.24
C SER A 110 -13.41 -3.78 -20.36
N ASP A 111 -12.86 -2.62 -20.02
CA ASP A 111 -12.39 -1.61 -20.96
C ASP A 111 -10.91 -1.81 -21.36
N ASN A 112 -10.22 -2.77 -20.75
CA ASN A 112 -8.79 -3.06 -20.99
C ASN A 112 -7.93 -1.81 -20.87
N SER A 113 -8.10 -1.06 -19.81
CA SER A 113 -7.42 0.22 -19.61
C SER A 113 -7.02 0.45 -18.15
N ILE A 114 -6.12 1.40 -17.96
CA ILE A 114 -5.80 2.03 -16.68
C ILE A 114 -6.25 3.49 -16.75
N TYR A 115 -6.96 3.97 -15.75
CA TYR A 115 -7.29 5.38 -15.61
C TYR A 115 -6.41 6.03 -14.55
N ALA A 116 -5.79 7.17 -14.91
CA ALA A 116 -5.22 8.08 -13.93
C ALA A 116 -6.33 9.03 -13.46
N VAL A 117 -6.77 8.91 -12.22
CA VAL A 117 -7.87 9.71 -11.68
C VAL A 117 -7.30 10.79 -10.77
N ASN A 118 -7.66 12.04 -11.02
CA ASN A 118 -7.31 13.16 -10.16
C ASN A 118 -8.37 13.31 -9.06
N LEU A 119 -8.01 12.98 -7.84
CA LEU A 119 -8.90 13.01 -6.68
C LEU A 119 -9.33 14.43 -6.28
N ASN A 120 -8.45 15.43 -6.45
CA ASN A 120 -8.76 16.82 -6.12
C ASN A 120 -9.71 17.45 -7.14
N LYS A 121 -9.54 17.13 -8.43
CA LYS A 121 -10.42 17.62 -9.51
C LYS A 121 -11.64 16.74 -9.74
N LYS A 122 -11.64 15.52 -9.16
CA LYS A 122 -12.69 14.50 -9.32
C LYS A 122 -12.94 14.13 -10.78
N THR A 123 -11.88 13.98 -11.54
CA THR A 123 -11.93 13.68 -12.98
C THR A 123 -10.89 12.65 -13.38
N VAL A 124 -11.18 11.91 -14.44
CA VAL A 124 -10.18 11.12 -15.15
C VAL A 124 -9.22 12.06 -15.86
N ALA A 125 -7.94 12.01 -15.48
CA ALA A 125 -6.88 12.84 -16.04
C ALA A 125 -6.26 12.21 -17.29
N ALA A 126 -6.18 10.87 -17.34
CA ALA A 126 -5.67 10.14 -18.50
C ALA A 126 -6.26 8.72 -18.56
N LYS A 127 -6.32 8.19 -19.80
CA LYS A 127 -6.63 6.80 -20.09
C LYS A 127 -5.43 6.15 -20.76
N ILE A 128 -5.01 4.99 -20.28
CA ILE A 128 -3.91 4.18 -20.80
C ILE A 128 -4.50 2.85 -21.26
N ASN A 129 -4.41 2.54 -22.55
CA ASN A 129 -4.85 1.25 -23.04
C ASN A 129 -3.83 0.16 -22.66
N THR A 130 -4.30 -0.99 -22.23
CA THR A 130 -3.44 -2.10 -21.79
C THR A 130 -3.87 -3.44 -22.39
N GLY A 131 -3.23 -4.52 -21.95
CA GLY A 131 -3.65 -5.87 -22.29
C GLY A 131 -5.03 -6.20 -21.75
N LYS A 132 -5.53 -7.38 -22.13
CA LYS A 132 -6.91 -7.79 -21.86
C LYS A 132 -7.12 -8.13 -20.38
N ASN A 133 -8.17 -7.56 -19.78
CA ASN A 133 -8.62 -7.77 -18.41
C ASN A 133 -7.52 -7.45 -17.38
N PRO A 134 -7.15 -6.18 -17.19
CA PRO A 134 -6.16 -5.79 -16.19
C PRO A 134 -6.72 -5.95 -14.77
N GLU A 135 -5.88 -6.42 -13.85
CA GLU A 135 -6.20 -6.60 -12.43
C GLU A 135 -5.19 -5.86 -11.55
N GLY A 136 -4.19 -6.53 -10.99
CA GLY A 136 -3.23 -5.91 -10.08
C GLY A 136 -2.36 -4.83 -10.73
N ILE A 137 -2.10 -3.75 -10.00
CA ILE A 137 -1.32 -2.61 -10.48
C ILE A 137 -0.37 -2.09 -9.40
N ILE A 138 0.84 -1.73 -9.81
CA ILE A 138 1.84 -1.12 -8.95
C ILE A 138 2.64 -0.07 -9.73
N VAL A 139 3.07 1.00 -9.04
CA VAL A 139 4.07 1.91 -9.59
C VAL A 139 5.38 1.71 -8.84
N ASP A 140 6.44 1.42 -9.57
CA ASP A 140 7.78 1.33 -9.02
C ASP A 140 8.71 2.26 -9.79
N THR A 141 9.40 3.14 -9.05
CA THR A 141 10.29 4.18 -9.58
C THR A 141 9.61 5.06 -10.63
N ASP A 142 9.86 4.82 -11.90
CA ASP A 142 9.38 5.58 -13.06
C ASP A 142 8.44 4.78 -13.98
N LYS A 143 7.97 3.62 -13.52
CA LYS A 143 7.16 2.69 -14.32
C LYS A 143 5.87 2.27 -13.61
N ILE A 144 4.83 2.09 -14.40
CA ILE A 144 3.58 1.46 -14.00
C ILE A 144 3.64 0.01 -14.49
N PHE A 145 3.42 -0.94 -13.57
CA PHE A 145 3.31 -2.36 -13.86
C PHE A 145 1.87 -2.79 -13.64
N VAL A 146 1.26 -3.44 -14.63
CA VAL A 146 -0.11 -3.93 -14.53
C VAL A 146 -0.20 -5.37 -15.00
N THR A 147 -0.85 -6.22 -14.20
CA THR A 147 -1.14 -7.59 -14.58
C THR A 147 -2.35 -7.67 -15.49
N THR A 148 -2.38 -8.62 -16.43
CA THR A 148 -3.53 -8.86 -17.31
C THR A 148 -3.80 -10.34 -17.41
N VAL A 149 -5.03 -10.76 -17.12
CA VAL A 149 -5.39 -12.17 -16.97
C VAL A 149 -5.81 -12.84 -18.28
N ASN A 150 -6.13 -12.05 -19.30
CA ASN A 150 -6.49 -12.54 -20.64
C ASN A 150 -7.64 -13.57 -20.63
N TYR A 151 -8.71 -13.27 -19.88
CA TYR A 151 -9.85 -14.15 -19.73
C TYR A 151 -10.74 -14.18 -20.97
N ASN A 152 -11.16 -15.38 -21.40
CA ASN A 152 -12.10 -15.58 -22.49
C ASN A 152 -13.50 -15.91 -21.95
N THR A 153 -14.41 -14.94 -22.02
CA THR A 153 -15.79 -15.05 -21.54
C THR A 153 -16.64 -16.06 -22.32
N SER A 154 -16.25 -16.42 -23.57
CA SER A 154 -16.99 -17.38 -24.39
C SER A 154 -16.63 -18.83 -24.06
N THR A 155 -15.38 -19.09 -23.71
CA THR A 155 -14.87 -20.44 -23.38
C THR A 155 -14.67 -20.64 -21.87
N TRP A 156 -14.78 -19.58 -21.06
CA TRP A 156 -14.55 -19.58 -19.62
C TRP A 156 -13.13 -20.04 -19.24
N THR A 157 -12.15 -19.63 -20.04
CA THR A 157 -10.76 -20.03 -19.86
C THR A 157 -9.84 -18.82 -19.74
N TYR A 158 -8.77 -18.98 -18.97
CA TYR A 158 -7.68 -18.01 -18.91
C TYR A 158 -6.65 -18.30 -20.01
N GLY A 159 -6.23 -17.25 -20.70
CA GLY A 159 -5.07 -17.31 -21.60
C GLY A 159 -3.76 -17.13 -20.85
N LYS A 160 -2.68 -16.89 -21.60
CA LYS A 160 -1.41 -16.48 -21.03
C LYS A 160 -1.54 -15.14 -20.34
N GLY A 161 -1.05 -15.05 -19.11
CA GLY A 161 -0.99 -13.81 -18.35
C GLY A 161 0.23 -12.96 -18.72
N TYR A 162 0.10 -11.65 -18.58
CA TYR A 162 1.19 -10.71 -18.84
C TYR A 162 1.29 -9.66 -17.75
N VAL A 163 2.49 -9.09 -17.60
CA VAL A 163 2.70 -7.80 -16.95
C VAL A 163 3.04 -6.79 -18.04
N TYR A 164 2.20 -5.79 -18.22
CA TYR A 164 2.47 -4.64 -19.08
C TYR A 164 3.17 -3.55 -18.30
N VAL A 165 4.16 -2.92 -18.92
CA VAL A 165 5.00 -1.90 -18.29
C VAL A 165 4.90 -0.60 -19.05
N TYR A 166 4.54 0.48 -18.35
CA TYR A 166 4.39 1.81 -18.93
C TYR A 166 5.31 2.81 -18.24
N SER A 167 5.75 3.82 -18.98
CA SER A 167 6.39 5.01 -18.43
C SER A 167 5.39 5.80 -17.59
N ILE A 168 5.75 6.22 -16.37
CA ILE A 168 4.90 7.08 -15.53
C ILE A 168 4.83 8.52 -16.08
N THR A 169 5.80 8.92 -16.93
CA THR A 169 5.94 10.30 -17.40
C THR A 169 4.99 10.64 -18.53
N ASP A 170 4.87 9.73 -19.50
CA ASP A 170 4.10 9.95 -20.74
C ASP A 170 3.12 8.82 -21.06
N TYR A 171 3.05 7.81 -20.18
CA TYR A 171 2.20 6.63 -20.29
C TYR A 171 2.46 5.77 -21.54
N SER A 172 3.63 5.91 -22.17
CA SER A 172 4.04 5.05 -23.28
C SER A 172 4.32 3.63 -22.82
N LEU A 173 3.95 2.65 -23.65
CA LEU A 173 4.28 1.25 -23.41
C LEU A 173 5.79 1.04 -23.54
N ILE A 174 6.42 0.46 -22.52
CA ILE A 174 7.84 0.10 -22.48
C ILE A 174 8.02 -1.36 -22.88
N ASP A 175 7.23 -2.27 -22.26
CA ASP A 175 7.36 -3.72 -22.49
C ASP A 175 6.10 -4.47 -22.08
N SER A 176 6.03 -5.76 -22.43
CA SER A 176 5.02 -6.71 -21.98
C SER A 176 5.68 -8.07 -21.73
N ILE A 177 5.64 -8.53 -20.49
CA ILE A 177 6.34 -9.72 -20.02
C ILE A 177 5.32 -10.84 -19.78
N GLU A 178 5.48 -12.00 -20.46
CA GLU A 178 4.67 -13.19 -20.19
C GLU A 178 4.99 -13.74 -18.79
N VAL A 179 3.93 -13.97 -18.00
CA VAL A 179 4.00 -14.55 -16.66
C VAL A 179 3.10 -15.80 -16.57
N GLY A 180 2.72 -16.23 -15.37
CA GLY A 180 1.82 -17.36 -15.18
C GLY A 180 0.38 -17.08 -15.62
N ILE A 181 -0.48 -18.08 -15.51
CA ILE A 181 -1.90 -17.98 -15.82
C ILE A 181 -2.62 -17.21 -14.71
N ASN A 182 -3.52 -16.30 -15.09
CA ASN A 182 -4.36 -15.54 -14.17
C ASN A 182 -3.55 -14.75 -13.12
N PRO A 183 -2.68 -13.79 -13.54
CA PRO A 183 -1.92 -12.96 -12.62
C PRO A 183 -2.82 -11.89 -12.01
N GLN A 184 -3.25 -12.06 -10.75
CA GLN A 184 -4.23 -11.21 -10.08
C GLN A 184 -3.60 -10.08 -9.27
N ALA A 185 -2.47 -10.33 -8.61
CA ALA A 185 -1.88 -9.37 -7.71
C ALA A 185 -0.38 -9.19 -7.95
N ILE A 186 0.15 -8.04 -7.52
CA ILE A 186 1.55 -7.70 -7.65
C ILE A 186 2.01 -6.95 -6.41
N ALA A 187 3.11 -7.37 -5.82
CA ALA A 187 3.72 -6.73 -4.66
C ALA A 187 5.22 -6.55 -4.85
N LYS A 188 5.82 -5.60 -4.13
CA LYS A 188 7.27 -5.43 -4.11
C LYS A 188 7.89 -6.17 -2.95
N GLY A 189 8.86 -7.02 -3.23
CA GLY A 189 9.63 -7.75 -2.22
C GLY A 189 10.75 -6.91 -1.60
N LEU A 190 11.28 -7.40 -0.48
CA LEU A 190 12.45 -6.79 0.17
C LEU A 190 13.75 -7.00 -0.63
N ASP A 191 13.76 -7.93 -1.58
CA ASP A 191 14.80 -8.12 -2.58
C ASP A 191 14.81 -7.02 -3.68
N GLY A 192 13.85 -6.09 -3.63
CA GLY A 192 13.65 -5.01 -4.59
C GLY A 192 12.94 -5.44 -5.87
N LYS A 193 12.53 -6.72 -5.99
CA LYS A 193 11.85 -7.26 -7.14
C LYS A 193 10.33 -7.21 -7.00
N LEU A 194 9.63 -7.38 -8.12
CA LEU A 194 8.18 -7.50 -8.16
C LEU A 194 7.79 -8.98 -8.08
N HIS A 195 6.89 -9.29 -7.18
CA HIS A 195 6.34 -10.61 -6.94
C HIS A 195 4.92 -10.64 -7.49
N ILE A 196 4.73 -11.30 -8.63
CA ILE A 196 3.47 -11.38 -9.36
C ILE A 196 2.77 -12.68 -8.97
N LEU A 197 1.65 -12.58 -8.29
CA LEU A 197 0.83 -13.71 -7.88
C LEU A 197 -0.06 -14.15 -9.02
N CYS A 198 0.12 -15.39 -9.49
CA CYS A 198 -0.67 -16.04 -10.51
C CYS A 198 -1.53 -17.13 -9.87
N THR A 199 -2.84 -16.98 -9.93
CA THR A 199 -3.82 -17.91 -9.31
C THR A 199 -3.85 -19.25 -10.00
N GLY A 200 -3.62 -19.28 -11.30
CA GLY A 200 -3.80 -20.45 -12.15
C GLY A 200 -5.19 -20.49 -12.80
N ASP A 201 -5.53 -21.64 -13.38
CA ASP A 201 -6.78 -21.84 -14.12
C ASP A 201 -7.85 -22.61 -13.33
N TYR A 202 -7.60 -22.87 -12.05
CA TYR A 202 -8.43 -23.63 -11.11
C TYR A 202 -8.58 -25.14 -11.43
N PHE A 203 -7.90 -25.66 -12.48
CA PHE A 203 -8.05 -27.05 -12.92
C PHE A 203 -6.72 -27.78 -13.10
N GLN A 204 -5.77 -27.21 -13.84
CA GLN A 204 -4.49 -27.82 -14.19
C GLN A 204 -3.30 -27.02 -13.70
N THR A 205 -3.44 -25.71 -13.62
CA THR A 205 -2.39 -24.79 -13.17
C THR A 205 -2.82 -24.15 -11.87
N PHE A 206 -1.93 -24.19 -10.88
CA PHE A 206 -2.19 -23.74 -9.53
C PHE A 206 -1.27 -22.58 -9.14
N GLY A 207 -1.46 -22.05 -7.95
CA GLY A 207 -0.83 -20.86 -7.42
C GLY A 207 0.69 -20.81 -7.58
N GLN A 208 1.16 -19.72 -8.18
CA GLN A 208 2.56 -19.43 -8.44
C GLN A 208 2.86 -17.98 -8.15
N VAL A 209 4.11 -17.67 -7.77
CA VAL A 209 4.62 -16.30 -7.71
C VAL A 209 5.77 -16.19 -8.71
N PHE A 210 5.58 -15.36 -9.75
CA PHE A 210 6.63 -14.96 -10.67
C PHE A 210 7.42 -13.80 -10.08
N ILE A 211 8.73 -13.92 -10.06
CA ILE A 211 9.62 -12.86 -9.57
C ILE A 211 10.25 -12.17 -10.76
N LEU A 212 10.03 -10.85 -10.85
CA LEU A 212 10.43 -9.98 -11.95
C LEU A 212 11.32 -8.87 -11.44
N ASP A 213 12.47 -8.69 -12.06
CA ASP A 213 13.34 -7.53 -11.80
C ASP A 213 12.75 -6.29 -12.50
N PRO A 214 12.36 -5.22 -11.76
CA PRO A 214 11.68 -4.06 -12.34
C PRO A 214 12.60 -3.15 -13.18
N VAL A 215 13.92 -3.32 -13.07
CA VAL A 215 14.90 -2.52 -13.80
C VAL A 215 15.24 -3.19 -15.14
N SER A 216 15.65 -4.45 -15.10
CA SER A 216 16.01 -5.21 -16.30
C SER A 216 14.82 -5.78 -17.05
N LEU A 217 13.63 -5.80 -16.45
CA LEU A 217 12.38 -6.37 -16.95
C LEU A 217 12.51 -7.87 -17.27
N LYS A 218 13.39 -8.56 -16.56
CA LYS A 218 13.62 -10.01 -16.74
C LYS A 218 13.05 -10.79 -15.58
N LYS A 219 12.50 -11.96 -15.93
CA LYS A 219 12.12 -12.97 -14.95
C LYS A 219 13.37 -13.47 -14.23
N ASP A 220 13.30 -13.52 -12.89
CA ASP A 220 14.32 -14.12 -12.05
C ASP A 220 14.01 -15.62 -11.81
N THR A 221 12.90 -15.88 -11.14
CA THR A 221 12.47 -17.24 -10.79
C THR A 221 10.94 -17.34 -10.68
N THR A 222 10.44 -18.56 -10.39
CA THR A 222 9.04 -18.80 -10.06
C THR A 222 8.97 -19.70 -8.84
N LEU A 223 8.15 -19.29 -7.87
CA LEU A 223 7.83 -20.08 -6.68
C LEU A 223 6.48 -20.74 -6.86
N TYR A 224 6.35 -22.00 -6.41
CA TYR A 224 5.13 -22.80 -6.56
C TYR A 224 4.50 -23.01 -5.19
N PHE A 225 3.25 -22.55 -5.04
CA PHE A 225 2.51 -22.63 -3.78
C PHE A 225 1.40 -23.67 -3.80
N GLY A 226 0.90 -23.99 -4.99
CA GLY A 226 -0.33 -24.76 -5.16
C GLY A 226 -1.56 -23.90 -4.85
N GLY A 227 -2.72 -24.54 -4.86
CA GLY A 227 -3.95 -23.87 -4.58
C GLY A 227 -4.35 -22.78 -5.56
N SER A 228 -5.32 -21.95 -5.17
CA SER A 228 -5.84 -20.84 -5.99
C SER A 228 -5.78 -19.50 -5.24
N PRO A 229 -4.57 -19.00 -4.96
CA PRO A 229 -4.39 -17.77 -4.20
C PRO A 229 -4.79 -16.53 -5.01
N GLY A 230 -5.36 -15.50 -4.35
CA GLY A 230 -5.89 -14.28 -5.00
C GLY A 230 -5.21 -12.98 -4.61
N SER A 231 -4.61 -12.87 -3.42
CA SER A 231 -3.98 -11.63 -2.93
C SER A 231 -2.66 -11.89 -2.23
N ILE A 232 -1.77 -10.90 -2.26
CA ILE A 232 -0.44 -10.96 -1.64
C ILE A 232 -0.11 -9.63 -0.95
N ALA A 233 0.40 -9.71 0.28
CA ALA A 233 0.96 -8.58 1.00
C ALA A 233 2.37 -8.90 1.52
N VAL A 234 3.26 -7.91 1.49
CA VAL A 234 4.65 -8.05 1.94
C VAL A 234 4.89 -7.12 3.12
N SER A 235 5.35 -7.68 4.24
CA SER A 235 5.69 -6.94 5.45
C SER A 235 7.03 -6.20 5.35
N SER A 236 7.24 -5.25 6.24
CA SER A 236 8.47 -4.44 6.30
C SER A 236 9.75 -5.26 6.52
N ASN A 237 9.63 -6.46 7.11
CA ASN A 237 10.75 -7.38 7.30
C ASN A 237 10.95 -8.37 6.13
N GLY A 238 10.15 -8.25 5.06
CA GLY A 238 10.28 -9.04 3.84
C GLY A 238 9.51 -10.36 3.82
N VAL A 239 8.69 -10.62 4.83
CA VAL A 239 7.80 -11.78 4.82
C VAL A 239 6.56 -11.47 4.01
N ALA A 240 6.29 -12.29 3.00
CA ALA A 240 5.06 -12.24 2.22
C ALA A 240 4.01 -13.20 2.76
N TYR A 241 2.77 -12.73 2.82
CA TYR A 241 1.58 -13.51 3.11
C TYR A 241 0.69 -13.53 1.87
N ILE A 242 0.12 -14.68 1.56
CA ILE A 242 -0.71 -14.90 0.38
C ILE A 242 -2.07 -15.41 0.82
N ALA A 243 -3.14 -14.71 0.47
CA ALA A 243 -4.51 -15.14 0.70
C ALA A 243 -4.91 -16.22 -0.31
N ALA A 244 -5.43 -17.36 0.17
CA ALA A 244 -5.91 -18.46 -0.63
C ALA A 244 -7.29 -18.88 -0.11
N GLY A 245 -8.34 -18.47 -0.82
CA GLY A 245 -9.73 -18.46 -0.33
C GLY A 245 -10.40 -19.81 -0.09
N GLY A 246 -9.74 -20.93 -0.41
CA GLY A 246 -10.30 -22.25 -0.12
C GLY A 246 -11.34 -22.76 -1.12
N TRP A 247 -11.37 -22.26 -2.34
CA TRP A 247 -12.28 -22.75 -3.41
C TRP A 247 -11.93 -24.13 -3.94
N GLU A 248 -10.89 -24.77 -3.42
CA GLU A 248 -10.28 -25.96 -4.01
C GLU A 248 -11.02 -27.24 -3.77
N TYR A 249 -11.77 -27.32 -2.67
CA TYR A 249 -12.48 -28.56 -2.32
C TYR A 249 -13.85 -28.25 -1.74
N ALA A 250 -14.89 -28.78 -2.37
CA ALA A 250 -16.24 -28.79 -1.80
C ALA A 250 -16.20 -29.50 -0.42
N GLY A 251 -16.25 -28.72 0.67
CA GLY A 251 -16.17 -29.23 2.03
C GLY A 251 -15.01 -28.66 2.86
N ASP A 252 -14.21 -27.73 2.35
CA ASP A 252 -13.21 -27.03 3.13
C ASP A 252 -13.86 -26.26 4.28
N THR A 253 -13.35 -26.49 5.47
CA THR A 253 -13.84 -25.85 6.72
C THR A 253 -13.02 -24.63 7.10
N TYR A 254 -12.00 -24.27 6.31
CA TYR A 254 -11.05 -23.20 6.58
C TYR A 254 -10.73 -22.39 5.32
N GLY A 255 -10.36 -21.12 5.51
CA GLY A 255 -9.56 -20.36 4.58
C GLY A 255 -8.06 -20.61 4.83
N TYR A 256 -7.21 -20.22 3.90
CA TYR A 256 -5.79 -20.51 3.93
C TYR A 256 -4.93 -19.27 3.68
N ILE A 257 -3.79 -19.20 4.39
CA ILE A 257 -2.74 -18.23 4.11
C ILE A 257 -1.44 -18.99 3.88
N TYR A 258 -0.75 -18.66 2.78
CA TYR A 258 0.61 -19.12 2.52
C TYR A 258 1.61 -18.06 2.94
N LYS A 259 2.88 -18.45 3.14
CA LYS A 259 3.91 -17.58 3.70
C LYS A 259 5.28 -17.89 3.14
N TYR A 260 6.05 -16.87 2.77
CA TYR A 260 7.44 -17.04 2.33
C TYR A 260 8.27 -15.77 2.59
N ASP A 261 9.59 -15.91 2.52
CA ASP A 261 10.53 -14.79 2.60
C ASP A 261 10.86 -14.26 1.20
N THR A 262 10.62 -12.97 0.94
CA THR A 262 10.82 -12.35 -0.37
C THR A 262 12.28 -12.18 -0.74
N LYS A 263 13.21 -12.24 0.22
CA LYS A 263 14.65 -12.07 -0.02
C LYS A 263 15.36 -13.39 -0.31
N SER A 264 15.08 -14.41 0.51
CA SER A 264 15.66 -15.75 0.33
C SER A 264 14.86 -16.63 -0.61
N HIS A 265 13.60 -16.28 -0.87
CA HIS A 265 12.60 -17.07 -1.60
C HIS A 265 12.24 -18.40 -0.91
N GLU A 266 12.54 -18.53 0.38
CA GLU A 266 12.19 -19.70 1.19
C GLU A 266 10.70 -19.73 1.48
N ILE A 267 10.03 -20.82 1.11
CA ILE A 267 8.60 -21.03 1.35
C ILE A 267 8.41 -21.66 2.72
N TYR A 268 7.75 -20.94 3.63
CA TYR A 268 7.44 -21.41 4.98
C TYR A 268 6.09 -22.15 5.04
N ARG A 269 5.11 -21.69 4.24
CA ARG A 269 3.74 -22.22 4.17
C ARG A 269 3.26 -22.24 2.72
N ASN A 270 2.63 -23.34 2.31
CA ASN A 270 2.02 -23.52 1.01
C ASN A 270 0.67 -24.28 1.17
N HIS A 271 0.09 -24.80 0.10
CA HIS A 271 -1.19 -25.52 0.14
C HIS A 271 -1.15 -26.81 0.99
N GLU A 272 0.03 -27.43 1.22
CA GLU A 272 0.17 -28.65 2.02
C GLU A 272 0.20 -28.35 3.53
N ASN A 273 0.67 -27.17 3.92
CA ASN A 273 0.82 -26.76 5.34
C ASN A 273 0.43 -25.30 5.58
N PRO A 274 -0.77 -24.86 5.16
CA PRO A 274 -1.18 -23.46 5.26
C PRO A 274 -1.43 -23.00 6.70
N ILE A 275 -1.44 -21.70 6.92
CA ILE A 275 -2.08 -21.11 8.10
C ILE A 275 -3.58 -21.18 7.85
N LYS A 276 -4.34 -21.72 8.80
CA LYS A 276 -5.79 -21.85 8.73
C LYS A 276 -6.48 -20.64 9.34
N THR A 277 -7.52 -20.16 8.67
CA THR A 277 -8.34 -19.00 9.04
C THR A 277 -9.81 -19.31 8.98
N HIS A 278 -10.69 -18.35 9.24
CA HIS A 278 -12.08 -18.40 8.79
C HIS A 278 -12.13 -18.50 7.26
N ARG A 279 -13.26 -19.01 6.74
CA ARG A 279 -13.39 -19.36 5.31
C ARG A 279 -13.46 -18.14 4.40
N GLY A 280 -13.01 -18.36 3.17
CA GLY A 280 -13.14 -17.39 2.08
C GLY A 280 -12.18 -16.22 2.18
N VAL A 281 -10.89 -16.45 2.47
CA VAL A 281 -9.89 -15.36 2.51
C VAL A 281 -9.75 -14.75 1.11
N MET A 282 -10.30 -13.54 0.92
CA MET A 282 -10.27 -12.82 -0.36
C MET A 282 -9.07 -11.89 -0.47
N ASP A 283 -8.71 -11.22 0.62
CA ASP A 283 -7.64 -10.23 0.61
C ASP A 283 -6.83 -10.28 1.92
N ILE A 284 -5.61 -9.76 1.86
CA ILE A 284 -4.67 -9.76 2.98
C ILE A 284 -3.88 -8.47 3.02
N ALA A 285 -3.77 -7.89 4.21
CA ALA A 285 -2.87 -6.78 4.50
C ALA A 285 -1.88 -7.18 5.59
N VAL A 286 -0.82 -6.39 5.75
CA VAL A 286 0.19 -6.59 6.79
C VAL A 286 0.52 -5.28 7.48
N ASP A 287 0.81 -5.34 8.78
CA ASP A 287 1.27 -4.18 9.53
C ASP A 287 2.80 -4.06 9.59
N ALA A 288 3.27 -2.99 10.24
CA ALA A 288 4.69 -2.73 10.42
C ALA A 288 5.38 -3.79 11.31
N ASP A 289 4.63 -4.43 12.19
CA ASP A 289 5.12 -5.49 13.09
C ASP A 289 5.14 -6.87 12.43
N GLY A 290 4.60 -6.98 11.21
CA GLY A 290 4.53 -8.20 10.42
C GLY A 290 3.36 -9.11 10.78
N ASN A 291 2.29 -8.57 11.40
CA ASN A 291 1.04 -9.30 11.54
C ASN A 291 0.27 -9.24 10.22
N PHE A 292 -0.30 -10.36 9.80
CA PHE A 292 -1.27 -10.38 8.71
C PHE A 292 -2.67 -10.01 9.21
N TYR A 293 -3.48 -9.46 8.31
CA TYR A 293 -4.90 -9.18 8.45
C TYR A 293 -5.61 -9.77 7.25
N ALA A 294 -6.39 -10.82 7.46
CA ALA A 294 -7.05 -11.58 6.41
C ALA A 294 -8.55 -11.29 6.40
N ALA A 295 -9.08 -10.82 5.27
CA ALA A 295 -10.50 -10.60 5.06
C ALA A 295 -11.19 -11.91 4.66
N CYS A 296 -11.96 -12.51 5.58
CA CYS A 296 -12.59 -13.82 5.45
C CYS A 296 -14.06 -13.65 5.04
N PHE A 297 -14.32 -13.63 3.75
CA PHE A 297 -15.56 -13.24 3.07
C PHE A 297 -16.78 -14.08 3.47
N GLU A 298 -16.63 -15.39 3.68
CA GLU A 298 -17.76 -16.30 3.90
C GLU A 298 -18.29 -16.29 5.33
N GLU A 299 -17.53 -15.79 6.28
CA GLU A 299 -17.87 -15.84 7.70
C GLU A 299 -17.83 -14.48 8.40
N ASP A 300 -17.64 -13.40 7.64
CA ASP A 300 -17.68 -12.00 8.11
C ASP A 300 -16.59 -11.67 9.15
N TYR A 301 -15.42 -12.30 9.05
CA TYR A 301 -14.32 -12.07 9.97
C TYR A 301 -13.12 -11.41 9.31
N VAL A 302 -12.36 -10.69 10.14
CA VAL A 302 -10.95 -10.37 9.90
C VAL A 302 -10.12 -11.16 10.89
N ASP A 303 -9.27 -12.05 10.37
CA ASP A 303 -8.33 -12.82 11.16
C ASP A 303 -6.97 -12.15 11.17
N VAL A 304 -6.35 -12.09 12.35
CA VAL A 304 -5.06 -11.40 12.57
C VAL A 304 -4.07 -12.34 13.24
N GLY A 305 -2.82 -12.33 12.78
CA GLY A 305 -1.75 -13.14 13.39
C GLY A 305 -0.44 -13.11 12.60
N LYS A 306 0.47 -14.06 12.87
CA LYS A 306 1.77 -14.21 12.18
C LYS A 306 2.02 -15.61 11.64
N ASP A 307 1.95 -16.60 12.51
CA ASP A 307 2.16 -18.03 12.19
C ASP A 307 0.90 -18.85 12.40
N SER A 308 -0.08 -18.25 13.05
CA SER A 308 -1.44 -18.74 13.29
C SER A 308 -2.35 -17.54 13.50
N VAL A 309 -3.66 -17.75 13.46
CA VAL A 309 -4.64 -16.75 13.89
C VAL A 309 -4.53 -16.55 15.40
N GLU A 310 -4.36 -15.31 15.81
CA GLU A 310 -4.21 -14.90 17.21
C GLU A 310 -5.44 -14.13 17.70
N LYS A 311 -6.09 -13.40 16.78
CA LYS A 311 -7.32 -12.62 17.03
C LYS A 311 -8.23 -12.69 15.83
N SER A 312 -9.54 -12.55 16.07
CA SER A 312 -10.57 -12.48 15.03
C SER A 312 -11.56 -11.37 15.38
N PHE A 313 -11.95 -10.59 14.39
CA PHE A 313 -12.89 -9.49 14.53
C PHE A 313 -14.08 -9.72 13.60
N LEU A 314 -15.31 -9.72 14.18
CA LEU A 314 -16.54 -9.76 13.38
C LEU A 314 -16.78 -8.39 12.76
N VAL A 315 -16.88 -8.33 11.44
CA VAL A 315 -17.04 -7.10 10.65
C VAL A 315 -18.37 -7.10 9.89
N GLY A 316 -18.52 -6.26 8.88
CA GLY A 316 -19.72 -6.26 8.04
C GLY A 316 -19.76 -7.42 7.05
N ASP A 317 -20.90 -7.54 6.33
CA ASP A 317 -21.24 -8.66 5.46
C ASP A 317 -20.31 -8.76 4.23
N GLY A 318 -19.60 -9.87 4.12
CA GLY A 318 -18.69 -10.22 3.04
C GLY A 318 -17.41 -9.36 2.97
N PRO A 319 -16.49 -9.41 3.96
CA PRO A 319 -15.22 -8.70 3.91
C PRO A 319 -14.37 -9.16 2.72
N GLN A 320 -14.15 -8.25 1.77
CA GLN A 320 -13.61 -8.54 0.45
C GLN A 320 -12.21 -7.95 0.22
N SER A 321 -11.95 -6.77 0.77
CA SER A 321 -10.65 -6.11 0.65
C SER A 321 -10.30 -5.37 1.93
N ILE A 322 -9.00 -5.23 2.24
CA ILE A 322 -8.54 -4.77 3.55
C ILE A 322 -7.27 -3.93 3.44
N ILE A 323 -7.21 -2.86 4.21
CA ILE A 323 -6.00 -2.06 4.37
C ILE A 323 -5.70 -1.79 5.85
N VAL A 324 -4.42 -1.69 6.17
CA VAL A 324 -3.91 -1.32 7.49
C VAL A 324 -3.28 0.06 7.41
N ILE A 325 -3.70 0.98 8.27
CA ILE A 325 -3.17 2.33 8.35
C ILE A 325 -2.56 2.54 9.73
N ASN A 326 -1.28 2.90 9.77
CA ASN A 326 -0.61 3.33 10.99
C ASN A 326 -0.62 4.86 11.05
N GLU A 327 -1.12 5.46 12.13
CA GLU A 327 -1.18 6.93 12.24
C GLU A 327 0.19 7.63 12.23
N GLU A 328 1.29 6.91 12.51
CA GLU A 328 2.65 7.44 12.32
C GLU A 328 3.02 7.73 10.87
N THR A 329 2.27 7.20 9.95
CA THR A 329 2.43 7.44 8.51
C THR A 329 1.26 8.19 7.94
N ASN A 330 1.18 9.50 8.17
CA ASN A 330 0.64 10.44 7.17
C ASN A 330 1.54 10.45 5.91
N SER A 331 2.12 9.33 5.58
CA SER A 331 2.79 9.04 4.33
C SER A 331 2.18 7.75 3.83
N ILE A 332 1.47 7.86 2.74
CA ILE A 332 1.04 6.82 1.83
C ILE A 332 1.78 5.52 2.12
N PHE A 333 1.15 4.56 2.79
CA PHE A 333 1.47 3.17 2.57
C PHE A 333 0.85 2.78 1.22
N VAL A 334 1.45 3.30 0.18
CA VAL A 334 1.71 2.45 -0.94
C VAL A 334 2.40 1.24 -0.33
N SER A 335 1.93 0.05 -0.57
CA SER A 335 2.65 -1.18 -0.28
C SER A 335 3.99 -1.15 -1.04
N GLN A 336 4.88 -0.27 -0.62
CA GLN A 336 6.24 -0.12 -1.12
C GLN A 336 7.07 0.65 -0.12
N VAL A 337 7.85 -0.09 0.58
CA VAL A 337 9.11 0.41 1.05
C VAL A 337 9.86 0.87 -0.21
N ASN A 338 9.85 2.18 -0.49
CA ASN A 338 10.98 2.77 -1.17
C ASN A 338 12.15 2.60 -0.19
N ASN A 339 12.69 1.40 -0.12
CA ASN A 339 14.04 1.20 0.35
C ASN A 339 14.91 1.91 -0.68
N LEU A 340 15.10 3.21 -0.47
CA LEU A 340 16.32 3.86 -0.92
C LEU A 340 17.43 3.08 -0.21
N THR A 341 17.96 2.07 -0.89
CA THR A 341 19.07 1.25 -0.40
C THR A 341 20.32 2.09 -0.11
N THR A 342 20.25 3.39 -0.39
CA THR A 342 21.37 4.33 -0.29
C THR A 342 21.30 5.27 0.91
N LEU A 343 20.09 5.43 1.57
CA LEU A 343 19.95 6.42 2.64
C LEU A 343 18.78 6.09 3.58
N GLU A 344 18.97 6.33 4.89
CA GLU A 344 17.95 6.29 5.93
C GLU A 344 17.78 7.68 6.54
N VAL A 345 16.52 8.13 6.72
CA VAL A 345 16.18 9.41 7.36
C VAL A 345 15.14 9.15 8.46
N PRO A 346 15.54 8.87 9.70
CA PRO A 346 14.61 8.47 10.78
C PRO A 346 13.57 9.53 11.15
N GLY A 347 13.90 10.79 10.94
CA GLY A 347 13.07 11.93 11.34
C GLY A 347 13.91 13.00 12.03
N ASN A 348 13.36 14.22 12.18
CA ASN A 348 14.02 15.29 12.90
C ASN A 348 13.69 15.24 14.39
N PHE A 349 14.64 15.62 15.24
CA PHE A 349 14.47 15.69 16.68
C PHE A 349 15.16 16.94 17.27
N PRO A 350 14.47 17.68 18.20
CA PRO A 350 13.07 17.52 18.60
C PRO A 350 12.08 17.86 17.47
N ASN A 351 10.86 17.31 17.54
CA ASN A 351 9.73 17.65 16.69
C ASN A 351 8.43 17.43 17.48
N PRO A 352 7.64 18.46 17.87
CA PRO A 352 7.88 19.88 17.57
C PRO A 352 9.15 20.45 18.20
N PHE A 353 9.66 21.57 17.64
CA PHE A 353 10.84 22.27 18.16
C PHE A 353 10.61 23.78 18.26
N ASN A 354 11.36 24.43 19.16
CA ASN A 354 11.29 25.87 19.37
C ASN A 354 12.46 26.61 18.69
N CYS A 355 13.70 26.33 19.12
CA CYS A 355 14.87 27.06 18.62
C CYS A 355 15.53 26.36 17.43
N SER A 356 15.67 25.05 17.49
CA SER A 356 16.31 24.26 16.44
C SER A 356 15.90 22.79 16.48
N THR A 357 16.03 22.14 15.34
CA THR A 357 15.86 20.70 15.21
C THR A 357 17.01 20.09 14.42
N THR A 358 17.34 18.85 14.70
CA THR A 358 18.37 18.09 13.99
C THR A 358 17.72 17.01 13.11
N ILE A 359 18.12 16.96 11.85
CA ILE A 359 17.74 15.95 10.88
C ILE A 359 18.90 14.95 10.78
N PRO A 360 18.81 13.75 11.38
CA PRO A 360 19.80 12.71 11.23
C PRO A 360 19.61 12.02 9.88
N ILE A 361 20.71 11.69 9.22
CA ILE A 361 20.75 10.99 7.94
C ILE A 361 21.84 9.92 8.00
N LYS A 362 21.50 8.68 7.66
CA LYS A 362 22.47 7.61 7.46
C LYS A 362 22.60 7.34 5.97
N ILE A 363 23.80 7.53 5.44
CA ILE A 363 24.14 7.21 4.07
C ILE A 363 24.69 5.79 4.04
N ILE A 364 24.00 4.91 3.34
CA ILE A 364 24.37 3.49 3.21
C ILE A 364 25.38 3.32 2.08
N GLU A 365 25.18 4.09 1.00
CA GLU A 365 26.10 4.16 -0.14
C GLU A 365 26.33 5.63 -0.52
N GLY A 366 27.60 6.00 -0.77
CA GLY A 366 27.96 7.38 -1.07
C GLY A 366 27.18 7.94 -2.25
N SER A 367 26.55 9.12 -2.08
CA SER A 367 25.65 9.73 -3.05
C SER A 367 25.69 11.25 -3.00
N ARG A 368 25.28 11.89 -4.11
CA ARG A 368 24.99 13.32 -4.10
C ARG A 368 23.66 13.57 -3.42
N ILE A 369 23.65 14.46 -2.43
CA ILE A 369 22.51 14.73 -1.57
C ILE A 369 22.17 16.22 -1.60
N GLU A 370 20.87 16.51 -1.70
CA GLU A 370 20.32 17.85 -1.56
C GLU A 370 19.27 17.84 -0.44
N ILE A 371 19.40 18.74 0.56
CA ILE A 371 18.47 18.87 1.68
C ILE A 371 17.88 20.26 1.68
N ASN A 372 16.60 20.36 1.37
CA ASN A 372 15.83 21.59 1.29
C ASN A 372 14.68 21.62 2.28
N ILE A 373 14.37 22.81 2.80
CA ILE A 373 13.21 23.09 3.64
C ILE A 373 12.18 23.86 2.83
N TYR A 374 10.91 23.49 2.98
CA TYR A 374 9.76 24.08 2.31
C TYR A 374 8.68 24.48 3.30
N ASN A 375 7.92 25.53 3.00
CA ASN A 375 6.65 25.82 3.69
C ASN A 375 5.49 24.99 3.09
N LEU A 376 4.30 25.08 3.69
CA LEU A 376 3.10 24.36 3.22
C LEU A 376 2.63 24.76 1.80
N LEU A 377 3.03 25.93 1.30
CA LEU A 377 2.73 26.38 -0.05
C LEU A 377 3.71 25.80 -1.08
N GLY A 378 4.63 24.90 -0.66
CA GLY A 378 5.64 24.31 -1.52
C GLY A 378 6.81 25.27 -1.88
N LYS A 379 6.85 26.46 -1.27
CA LYS A 379 7.95 27.41 -1.48
C LYS A 379 9.16 26.98 -0.67
N GLN A 380 10.31 26.80 -1.34
CA GLN A 380 11.58 26.54 -0.68
C GLN A 380 11.98 27.74 0.18
N VAL A 381 12.24 27.51 1.47
CA VAL A 381 12.64 28.55 2.43
C VAL A 381 14.12 28.47 2.78
N LYS A 382 14.75 27.27 2.72
CA LYS A 382 16.17 27.09 2.99
C LYS A 382 16.73 25.84 2.31
N THR A 383 18.00 25.91 1.91
CA THR A 383 18.84 24.74 1.61
C THR A 383 19.75 24.50 2.80
N LEU A 384 19.72 23.31 3.38
CA LEU A 384 20.63 22.91 4.46
C LEU A 384 21.91 22.30 3.94
N TYR A 385 21.84 21.57 2.82
CA TYR A 385 22.99 20.91 2.22
C TYR A 385 22.74 20.66 0.72
N ASN A 386 23.83 20.74 -0.07
CA ASN A 386 23.87 20.29 -1.45
C ASN A 386 25.30 19.88 -1.80
N GLY A 387 25.55 18.59 -1.91
CA GLY A 387 26.88 18.05 -2.20
C GLY A 387 26.95 16.53 -2.13
N TYR A 388 28.15 15.97 -2.36
CA TYR A 388 28.40 14.54 -2.22
C TYR A 388 28.69 14.19 -0.75
N LEU A 389 28.07 13.12 -0.23
CA LEU A 389 28.38 12.53 1.07
C LEU A 389 28.78 11.06 0.90
N PRO A 390 29.93 10.65 1.44
CA PRO A 390 30.27 9.24 1.51
C PRO A 390 29.39 8.48 2.51
N LYS A 391 29.47 7.15 2.52
CA LYS A 391 28.82 6.31 3.53
C LYS A 391 29.13 6.80 4.94
N GLY A 392 28.08 6.99 5.78
CA GLY A 392 28.27 7.49 7.14
C GLY A 392 26.97 8.01 7.77
N TYR A 393 27.12 8.48 9.01
CA TYR A 393 26.04 9.13 9.76
C TYR A 393 26.27 10.63 9.79
N TYR A 394 25.25 11.41 9.39
CA TYR A 394 25.29 12.86 9.31
C TYR A 394 24.16 13.48 10.10
N LYS A 395 24.35 14.71 10.58
CA LYS A 395 23.35 15.49 11.29
C LYS A 395 23.30 16.89 10.70
N PHE A 396 22.13 17.30 10.25
CA PHE A 396 21.88 18.64 9.72
C PHE A 396 20.92 19.37 10.65
N THR A 397 21.31 20.58 11.08
CA THR A 397 20.51 21.36 12.02
C THR A 397 19.79 22.49 11.30
N TRP A 398 18.50 22.64 11.58
CA TRP A 398 17.71 23.79 11.16
C TRP A 398 17.21 24.56 12.36
N ASN A 399 17.39 25.89 12.32
CA ASN A 399 17.08 26.82 13.40
C ASN A 399 15.81 27.67 13.13
N GLY A 400 14.89 27.19 12.28
CA GLY A 400 13.65 27.89 11.96
C GLY A 400 13.82 29.20 11.19
N THR A 401 14.93 29.36 10.43
CA THR A 401 15.21 30.57 9.63
C THR A 401 15.18 30.27 8.13
N ASP A 402 14.91 31.33 7.33
CA ASP A 402 15.04 31.27 5.87
C ASP A 402 16.51 31.37 5.41
N THR A 403 16.72 31.41 4.08
CA THR A 403 18.06 31.52 3.47
C THR A 403 18.76 32.85 3.80
N ARG A 404 18.03 33.89 4.14
CA ARG A 404 18.53 35.22 4.52
C ARG A 404 18.76 35.35 6.04
N GLY A 405 18.44 34.31 6.82
CA GLY A 405 18.56 34.31 8.26
C GLY A 405 17.37 34.92 9.00
N HIS A 406 16.27 35.29 8.30
CA HIS A 406 15.06 35.78 8.94
C HIS A 406 14.34 34.61 9.63
N GLU A 407 13.83 34.86 10.80
CA GLU A 407 13.03 33.90 11.53
C GLU A 407 11.71 33.64 10.82
N LEU A 408 11.36 32.36 10.74
CA LEU A 408 10.09 31.92 10.15
C LEU A 408 9.01 31.76 11.25
N PRO A 409 7.72 31.96 10.92
CA PRO A 409 6.63 31.87 11.88
C PRO A 409 6.41 30.43 12.38
N THR A 410 5.76 30.31 13.55
CA THR A 410 5.19 29.04 14.01
C THR A 410 4.37 28.40 12.91
N GLY A 411 4.59 27.11 12.66
CA GLY A 411 3.89 26.40 11.60
C GLY A 411 4.51 25.08 11.22
N ILE A 412 3.90 24.45 10.24
CA ILE A 412 4.36 23.18 9.64
C ILE A 412 5.29 23.50 8.48
N TYR A 413 6.42 22.81 8.45
CA TYR A 413 7.43 22.84 7.38
C TYR A 413 7.72 21.43 6.91
N LEU A 414 8.19 21.30 5.67
CA LEU A 414 8.64 20.04 5.10
C LEU A 414 10.14 20.14 4.85
N TYR A 415 10.90 19.12 5.21
CA TYR A 415 12.24 18.95 4.65
C TYR A 415 12.26 17.82 3.65
N ARG A 416 13.03 18.03 2.59
CA ARG A 416 13.20 17.08 1.50
C ARG A 416 14.66 16.73 1.37
N VAL A 417 14.96 15.45 1.40
CA VAL A 417 16.28 14.88 1.14
C VAL A 417 16.22 14.18 -0.21
N LYS A 418 16.94 14.71 -1.19
CA LYS A 418 17.00 14.19 -2.56
C LYS A 418 18.37 13.56 -2.82
N THR A 419 18.37 12.39 -3.46
CA THR A 419 19.54 11.69 -3.99
C THR A 419 19.33 11.34 -5.46
N GLU A 420 20.31 10.73 -6.11
CA GLU A 420 20.15 10.17 -7.46
C GLU A 420 19.18 8.97 -7.46
N ALA A 421 19.11 8.22 -6.34
CA ALA A 421 18.24 7.05 -6.19
C ALA A 421 16.80 7.38 -5.79
N GLY A 422 16.51 8.63 -5.37
CA GLY A 422 15.15 9.06 -5.01
C GLY A 422 15.07 10.21 -4.02
N THR A 423 13.88 10.44 -3.48
CA THR A 423 13.58 11.59 -2.62
C THR A 423 12.79 11.15 -1.38
N ILE A 424 13.22 11.58 -0.20
CA ILE A 424 12.48 11.44 1.06
C ILE A 424 12.04 12.83 1.51
N SER A 425 10.74 12.99 1.84
CA SER A 425 10.18 14.21 2.43
C SER A 425 9.53 13.89 3.76
N LYS A 426 9.79 14.73 4.77
CA LYS A 426 9.16 14.57 6.10
C LYS A 426 8.73 15.93 6.66
N ARG A 427 7.73 15.89 7.56
CA ARG A 427 7.14 17.04 8.21
C ARG A 427 7.86 17.36 9.51
N MET A 428 7.95 18.65 9.81
CA MET A 428 8.41 19.16 11.10
C MET A 428 7.57 20.35 11.56
N ILE A 429 7.46 20.55 12.86
CA ILE A 429 6.62 21.58 13.48
C ILE A 429 7.52 22.54 14.25
N LEU A 430 7.54 23.80 13.79
CA LEU A 430 8.20 24.91 14.48
C LEU A 430 7.18 25.57 15.42
N LEU A 431 7.51 25.66 16.71
CA LEU A 431 6.76 26.38 17.72
C LEU A 431 7.62 27.57 18.20
N LYS A 432 7.05 28.76 18.25
CA LYS A 432 7.69 29.95 18.82
C LYS A 432 6.87 30.52 19.96
#